data_b112e64463304a91a7365fb7096fec0d
#
_entry.id   b112e64463304a91a7365fb7096fec0d
#
_cell.length_a   1.000
_cell.length_b   1.000
_cell.length_c   1.000
_cell.angle_alpha   90.00
_cell.angle_beta   90.00
_cell.angle_gamma   90.00
#
_symmetry.space_group_name_H-M   'P 1'
#
loop_
_entity.id
_entity.type
_entity.pdbx_description
1 polymer ?
#
loop_
_entity_poly.entity_id
_entity_poly.type
_entity_poly.pdbx_seq_one_letter_code
_entity_poly.pdbx_strand_id
1 'polypeptide(L)'
;GLNTAAFAVSIDGGFSYTDEITVPVSGAYEITGTGLTLKFAEAAEAEQKPSSFLAGDTYTFQTVAPTMTNGDVLAAIEKLRNFNQEFEFIHIVGGSALALWQAVSTAQKELMDIYHKPAFFLLEAVYPEDSGDLTNWALKMEADRKKIRSTDLQVVAGWGRLVMLDGKTQIVNLAALVSGLYAKASVQTSIGKTRTEAGFAIEKTQLQELLPAAMDNSIIELLDVAGYLTFREYDGLDYFYVYHAK
;
A
#
# COMPACT_ATOMS: atom_id res chain seq x y z
N GLY A 1 -12.29 31.50 26.32
CA GLY A 1 -11.91 30.14 26.75
C GLY A 1 -12.29 29.12 25.73
N LEU A 2 -11.87 27.89 25.90
CA LEU A 2 -12.05 26.78 24.94
C LEU A 2 -13.51 26.65 24.44
N ASN A 3 -14.47 26.77 25.34
CA ASN A 3 -15.90 26.57 25.05
C ASN A 3 -16.57 27.74 24.30
N THR A 4 -15.86 28.80 24.00
CA THR A 4 -16.36 29.95 23.24
C THR A 4 -15.76 29.99 21.84
N ALA A 5 -14.77 29.14 21.56
CA ALA A 5 -14.20 29.02 20.23
C ALA A 5 -15.13 28.20 19.30
N ALA A 6 -15.28 28.65 18.08
CA ALA A 6 -15.98 27.93 17.03
C ALA A 6 -15.00 27.61 15.91
N PHE A 7 -15.23 26.51 15.21
CA PHE A 7 -14.40 26.05 14.09
C PHE A 7 -15.28 25.43 13.00
N ALA A 8 -14.77 25.37 11.80
CA ALA A 8 -15.33 24.62 10.70
C ALA A 8 -14.31 23.62 10.18
N VAL A 9 -14.74 22.49 9.64
CA VAL A 9 -13.88 21.44 9.12
C VAL A 9 -14.09 21.27 7.63
N SER A 10 -12.99 21.14 6.88
CA SER A 10 -13.01 20.69 5.49
C SER A 10 -12.29 19.34 5.41
N ILE A 11 -12.88 18.38 4.71
CA ILE A 11 -12.29 17.06 4.44
C ILE A 11 -11.92 16.89 2.97
N ASP A 12 -12.07 17.94 2.17
CA ASP A 12 -11.87 17.95 0.72
C ASP A 12 -10.78 18.94 0.26
N GLY A 13 -9.87 19.32 1.17
CA GLY A 13 -8.78 20.23 0.86
C GLY A 13 -9.16 21.69 0.82
N GLY A 14 -10.26 22.08 1.48
CA GLY A 14 -10.71 23.48 1.60
C GLY A 14 -11.75 23.88 0.55
N PHE A 15 -12.27 22.96 -0.24
CA PHE A 15 -13.32 23.27 -1.23
C PHE A 15 -14.68 23.48 -0.58
N SER A 16 -14.98 22.72 0.46
CA SER A 16 -16.20 22.89 1.27
C SER A 16 -15.86 22.81 2.76
N TYR A 17 -16.66 23.50 3.56
CA TYR A 17 -16.56 23.50 5.03
C TYR A 17 -17.89 23.15 5.65
N THR A 18 -17.84 22.52 6.81
CA THR A 18 -19.03 22.34 7.65
C THR A 18 -19.56 23.68 8.13
N ASP A 19 -20.79 23.71 8.63
CA ASP A 19 -21.26 24.83 9.43
C ASP A 19 -20.34 25.03 10.66
N GLU A 20 -20.34 26.24 11.21
CA GLU A 20 -19.58 26.56 12.43
C GLU A 20 -20.02 25.66 13.59
N ILE A 21 -19.06 25.03 14.22
CA ILE A 21 -19.25 24.11 15.35
C ILE A 21 -18.56 24.71 16.55
N THR A 22 -19.27 24.90 17.63
CA THR A 22 -18.67 25.32 18.91
C THR A 22 -17.86 24.17 19.50
N VAL A 23 -16.65 24.44 19.99
CA VAL A 23 -15.79 23.44 20.64
C VAL A 23 -16.56 22.79 21.80
N PRO A 24 -16.73 21.46 21.80
CA PRO A 24 -17.42 20.77 22.88
C PRO A 24 -16.73 20.97 24.25
N VAL A 25 -17.50 20.91 25.32
CA VAL A 25 -16.98 21.04 26.71
C VAL A 25 -15.92 20.01 27.02
N SER A 26 -15.99 18.83 26.40
CA SER A 26 -14.98 17.76 26.49
C SER A 26 -13.64 18.12 25.85
N GLY A 27 -13.60 19.19 25.05
CA GLY A 27 -12.43 19.53 24.24
C GLY A 27 -12.17 18.55 23.10
N ALA A 28 -13.12 17.64 22.81
CA ALA A 28 -12.96 16.63 21.75
C ALA A 28 -14.16 16.66 20.81
N TYR A 29 -13.91 16.60 19.51
CA TYR A 29 -14.91 16.54 18.46
C TYR A 29 -14.56 15.44 17.46
N GLU A 30 -15.49 14.52 17.22
CA GLU A 30 -15.36 13.47 16.25
C GLU A 30 -15.86 13.94 14.87
N ILE A 31 -15.00 13.88 13.86
CA ILE A 31 -15.38 14.19 12.47
C ILE A 31 -16.15 13.00 11.92
N THR A 32 -17.45 13.16 11.76
CA THR A 32 -18.36 12.09 11.35
C THR A 32 -17.90 11.39 10.07
N GLY A 33 -17.87 10.06 10.11
CA GLY A 33 -17.54 9.21 8.95
C GLY A 33 -16.05 9.10 8.61
N THR A 34 -15.16 9.76 9.36
CA THR A 34 -13.71 9.71 9.10
C THR A 34 -12.93 8.88 10.12
N GLY A 35 -13.50 8.60 11.28
CA GLY A 35 -12.79 7.99 12.42
C GLY A 35 -11.77 8.92 13.10
N LEU A 36 -11.74 10.20 12.74
CA LEU A 36 -10.83 11.19 13.32
C LEU A 36 -11.48 11.94 14.46
N THR A 37 -10.71 12.17 15.52
CA THR A 37 -11.12 13.00 16.65
C THR A 37 -10.18 14.19 16.80
N LEU A 38 -10.72 15.39 16.64
CA LEU A 38 -10.00 16.62 16.96
C LEU A 38 -9.98 16.82 18.48
N LYS A 39 -8.81 17.13 19.03
CA LYS A 39 -8.64 17.47 20.45
C LYS A 39 -8.18 18.91 20.56
N PHE A 40 -8.94 19.71 21.26
CA PHE A 40 -8.66 21.11 21.52
C PHE A 40 -8.12 21.27 22.94
N ALA A 41 -7.03 22.02 23.07
CA ALA A 41 -6.46 22.34 24.34
C ALA A 41 -6.04 23.83 24.35
N GLU A 42 -6.31 24.52 25.45
CA GLU A 42 -5.76 25.86 25.66
C GLU A 42 -4.26 25.78 26.01
N ALA A 43 -3.54 26.85 25.73
CA ALA A 43 -2.16 26.96 26.15
C ALA A 43 -2.05 26.76 27.68
N ALA A 44 -0.96 26.11 28.12
CA ALA A 44 -0.74 25.84 29.52
C ALA A 44 -0.51 27.11 30.33
N GLU A 45 0.20 28.10 29.75
CA GLU A 45 0.53 29.36 30.38
C GLU A 45 -0.66 30.32 30.36
N ALA A 46 -1.00 30.87 31.50
CA ALA A 46 -2.17 31.74 31.70
C ALA A 46 -2.16 32.97 30.76
N GLU A 47 -0.98 33.50 30.48
CA GLU A 47 -0.79 34.67 29.62
C GLU A 47 -1.04 34.39 28.15
N GLN A 48 -0.89 33.12 27.75
CA GLN A 48 -1.08 32.66 26.35
C GLN A 48 -2.50 32.14 26.08
N LYS A 49 -3.28 31.86 27.12
CA LYS A 49 -4.66 31.33 26.96
C LYS A 49 -5.57 32.18 26.08
N PRO A 50 -5.55 33.52 26.18
CA PRO A 50 -6.41 34.34 25.31
C PRO A 50 -6.10 34.27 23.83
N SER A 51 -4.86 33.87 23.48
CA SER A 51 -4.38 33.73 22.09
C SER A 51 -4.30 32.27 21.62
N SER A 52 -4.83 31.33 22.41
CA SER A 52 -4.80 29.89 22.03
C SER A 52 -5.60 29.60 20.77
N PHE A 53 -6.64 30.38 20.50
CA PHE A 53 -7.46 30.27 19.30
C PHE A 53 -7.83 31.69 18.86
N LEU A 54 -7.37 32.08 17.67
CA LEU A 54 -7.66 33.37 17.06
C LEU A 54 -8.61 33.18 15.88
N ALA A 55 -9.50 34.13 15.67
CA ALA A 55 -10.38 34.10 14.50
C ALA A 55 -9.55 34.18 13.22
N GLY A 56 -9.76 33.25 12.31
CA GLY A 56 -9.01 33.13 11.06
C GLY A 56 -7.82 32.20 11.09
N ASP A 57 -7.48 31.62 12.26
CA ASP A 57 -6.46 30.56 12.29
C ASP A 57 -6.88 29.35 11.46
N THR A 58 -5.97 28.84 10.66
CA THR A 58 -6.19 27.66 9.81
C THR A 58 -5.12 26.61 10.08
N TYR A 59 -5.55 25.39 10.35
CA TYR A 59 -4.68 24.23 10.56
C TYR A 59 -4.92 23.23 9.47
N THR A 60 -3.88 22.87 8.71
CA THR A 60 -3.96 21.86 7.66
C THR A 60 -3.05 20.70 8.01
N PHE A 61 -3.58 19.49 7.91
CA PHE A 61 -2.82 18.26 8.12
C PHE A 61 -3.31 17.17 7.16
N GLN A 62 -2.43 16.23 6.89
CA GLN A 62 -2.77 15.05 6.10
C GLN A 62 -2.90 13.85 7.03
N THR A 63 -3.85 13.00 6.74
CA THR A 63 -4.05 11.74 7.43
C THR A 63 -3.91 10.59 6.46
N VAL A 64 -3.42 9.46 6.96
CA VAL A 64 -3.40 8.21 6.22
C VAL A 64 -4.43 7.26 6.85
N ALA A 65 -5.03 6.43 6.02
CA ALA A 65 -5.93 5.40 6.53
C ALA A 65 -5.18 4.47 7.50
N PRO A 66 -5.82 3.96 8.55
CA PRO A 66 -5.22 2.96 9.43
C PRO A 66 -4.74 1.77 8.61
N THR A 67 -3.49 1.39 8.78
CA THR A 67 -2.92 0.20 8.18
C THR A 67 -2.98 -0.95 9.17
N MET A 68 -3.17 -2.17 8.66
CA MET A 68 -3.13 -3.36 9.50
C MET A 68 -1.73 -3.57 10.08
N THR A 69 -1.67 -4.04 11.31
CA THR A 69 -0.41 -4.46 11.93
C THR A 69 0.00 -5.85 11.46
N ASN A 70 1.27 -6.22 11.63
CA ASN A 70 1.73 -7.58 11.36
C ASN A 70 0.92 -8.62 12.16
N GLY A 71 0.52 -8.29 13.39
CA GLY A 71 -0.32 -9.14 14.23
C GLY A 71 -1.71 -9.39 13.63
N ASP A 72 -2.34 -8.36 13.07
CA ASP A 72 -3.65 -8.49 12.44
C ASP A 72 -3.59 -9.41 11.21
N VAL A 73 -2.54 -9.26 10.40
CA VAL A 73 -2.29 -10.13 9.23
C VAL A 73 -2.13 -11.59 9.67
N LEU A 74 -1.30 -11.85 10.67
CA LEU A 74 -1.10 -13.21 11.17
C LEU A 74 -2.37 -13.79 11.77
N ALA A 75 -3.14 -13.02 12.53
CA ALA A 75 -4.44 -13.43 13.05
C ALA A 75 -5.46 -13.75 11.95
N ALA A 76 -5.40 -13.03 10.84
CA ALA A 76 -6.23 -13.34 9.66
C ALA A 76 -5.80 -14.65 8.98
N ILE A 77 -4.48 -14.85 8.80
CA ILE A 77 -3.94 -16.11 8.25
C ILE A 77 -4.31 -17.31 9.14
N GLU A 78 -4.28 -17.14 10.45
CA GLU A 78 -4.67 -18.20 11.39
C GLU A 78 -6.11 -18.69 11.18
N LYS A 79 -7.04 -17.79 10.83
CA LYS A 79 -8.42 -18.17 10.51
C LYS A 79 -8.54 -19.05 9.27
N LEU A 80 -7.58 -18.97 8.35
CA LEU A 80 -7.57 -19.81 7.15
C LEU A 80 -7.33 -21.29 7.46
N ARG A 81 -6.77 -21.64 8.61
CA ARG A 81 -6.57 -23.02 9.05
C ARG A 81 -7.87 -23.83 9.01
N ASN A 82 -8.97 -23.20 9.40
CA ASN A 82 -10.29 -23.82 9.47
C ASN A 82 -11.25 -23.36 8.35
N PHE A 83 -10.74 -22.65 7.37
CA PHE A 83 -11.57 -22.16 6.26
C PHE A 83 -11.89 -23.30 5.30
N ASN A 84 -13.16 -23.53 5.00
CA ASN A 84 -13.61 -24.71 4.25
C ASN A 84 -13.65 -24.53 2.72
N GLN A 85 -13.39 -23.31 2.22
CA GLN A 85 -13.34 -23.08 0.79
C GLN A 85 -11.90 -23.24 0.28
N GLU A 86 -11.76 -23.68 -0.96
CA GLU A 86 -10.48 -23.77 -1.64
C GLU A 86 -10.05 -22.38 -2.10
N PHE A 87 -8.76 -22.08 -1.98
CA PHE A 87 -8.13 -20.87 -2.46
C PHE A 87 -6.71 -21.20 -2.91
N GLU A 88 -6.25 -20.57 -3.97
CA GLU A 88 -4.94 -20.82 -4.56
C GLU A 88 -3.93 -19.77 -4.16
N PHE A 89 -4.36 -18.51 -4.07
CA PHE A 89 -3.47 -17.42 -3.64
C PHE A 89 -4.18 -16.43 -2.73
N ILE A 90 -3.38 -15.71 -1.96
CA ILE A 90 -3.82 -14.69 -1.02
C ILE A 90 -3.00 -13.44 -1.25
N HIS A 91 -3.66 -12.33 -1.55
CA HIS A 91 -3.03 -11.03 -1.64
C HIS A 91 -3.19 -10.28 -0.32
N ILE A 92 -2.07 -9.90 0.29
CA ILE A 92 -2.02 -9.07 1.48
C ILE A 92 -1.78 -7.63 1.02
N VAL A 93 -2.84 -6.82 1.11
CA VAL A 93 -2.82 -5.43 0.67
C VAL A 93 -2.14 -4.55 1.71
N GLY A 94 -1.28 -3.66 1.25
CA GLY A 94 -0.56 -2.69 2.07
C GLY A 94 0.94 -2.93 2.11
N GLY A 95 1.69 -1.85 2.13
CA GLY A 95 3.15 -1.89 2.14
C GLY A 95 3.70 -2.68 3.34
N SER A 96 4.60 -3.59 3.07
CA SER A 96 5.16 -4.52 4.05
C SER A 96 6.68 -4.62 3.96
N ALA A 97 7.30 -5.02 5.05
CA ALA A 97 8.75 -5.15 5.17
C ALA A 97 9.15 -6.55 5.63
N LEU A 98 10.46 -6.80 5.71
CA LEU A 98 11.05 -8.10 6.02
C LEU A 98 10.39 -8.84 7.19
N ALA A 99 10.06 -8.15 8.29
CA ALA A 99 9.47 -8.79 9.46
C ALA A 99 8.14 -9.48 9.14
N LEU A 100 7.27 -8.83 8.36
CA LEU A 100 6.01 -9.44 7.92
C LEU A 100 6.28 -10.57 6.91
N TRP A 101 7.21 -10.38 5.96
CA TRP A 101 7.52 -11.40 4.96
C TRP A 101 8.01 -12.70 5.60
N GLN A 102 8.88 -12.60 6.63
CA GLN A 102 9.35 -13.76 7.38
C GLN A 102 8.21 -14.45 8.15
N ALA A 103 7.36 -13.67 8.79
CA ALA A 103 6.22 -14.20 9.55
C ALA A 103 5.20 -14.90 8.63
N VAL A 104 4.87 -14.29 7.50
CA VAL A 104 3.97 -14.88 6.48
C VAL A 104 4.59 -16.12 5.86
N SER A 105 5.89 -16.13 5.57
CA SER A 105 6.59 -17.32 5.06
C SER A 105 6.52 -18.50 6.05
N THR A 106 6.62 -18.21 7.34
CA THR A 106 6.48 -19.24 8.38
C THR A 106 5.03 -19.76 8.47
N ALA A 107 4.07 -18.85 8.48
CA ALA A 107 2.64 -19.20 8.54
C ALA A 107 2.17 -19.96 7.28
N GLN A 108 2.67 -19.60 6.10
CA GLN A 108 2.42 -20.30 4.84
C GLN A 108 2.91 -21.75 4.90
N LYS A 109 4.14 -21.94 5.38
CA LYS A 109 4.70 -23.28 5.54
C LYS A 109 3.87 -24.13 6.52
N GLU A 110 3.41 -23.53 7.62
CA GLU A 110 2.52 -24.21 8.57
C GLU A 110 1.18 -24.60 7.92
N LEU A 111 0.57 -23.69 7.13
CA LEU A 111 -0.66 -23.97 6.38
C LEU A 111 -0.49 -25.17 5.45
N MET A 112 0.64 -25.25 4.75
CA MET A 112 0.94 -26.33 3.82
C MET A 112 1.26 -27.65 4.53
N ASP A 113 2.19 -27.62 5.49
CA ASP A 113 2.74 -28.85 6.10
C ASP A 113 1.77 -29.49 7.11
N ILE A 114 1.02 -28.68 7.86
CA ILE A 114 0.15 -29.17 8.96
C ILE A 114 -1.31 -29.23 8.53
N TYR A 115 -1.78 -28.17 7.86
CA TYR A 115 -3.20 -28.07 7.49
C TYR A 115 -3.51 -28.52 6.06
N HIS A 116 -2.48 -28.90 5.29
CA HIS A 116 -2.59 -29.38 3.90
C HIS A 116 -3.34 -28.41 3.00
N LYS A 117 -3.12 -27.10 3.22
CA LYS A 117 -3.67 -26.00 2.43
C LYS A 117 -2.55 -25.28 1.69
N PRO A 118 -2.18 -25.78 0.50
CA PRO A 118 -1.19 -25.08 -0.31
C PRO A 118 -1.77 -23.72 -0.72
N ALA A 119 -1.10 -22.65 -0.35
CA ALA A 119 -1.48 -21.30 -0.73
C ALA A 119 -0.23 -20.49 -1.05
N PHE A 120 -0.34 -19.74 -2.12
CA PHE A 120 0.66 -18.78 -2.54
C PHE A 120 0.31 -17.39 -1.97
N PHE A 121 1.30 -16.69 -1.41
CA PHE A 121 1.09 -15.36 -0.84
C PHE A 121 1.73 -14.28 -1.71
N LEU A 122 0.94 -13.26 -2.00
CA LEU A 122 1.37 -12.05 -2.69
C LEU A 122 1.37 -10.89 -1.71
N LEU A 123 2.52 -10.22 -1.59
CA LEU A 123 2.73 -9.10 -0.67
C LEU A 123 3.18 -7.85 -1.44
N GLU A 124 2.99 -6.71 -0.83
CA GLU A 124 3.41 -5.41 -1.35
C GLU A 124 4.65 -4.92 -0.61
N ALA A 125 5.67 -4.51 -1.33
CA ALA A 125 6.80 -3.80 -0.73
C ALA A 125 6.40 -2.36 -0.34
N VAL A 126 7.10 -1.78 0.63
CA VAL A 126 6.95 -0.35 0.98
C VAL A 126 7.58 0.50 -0.12
N TYR A 127 6.88 1.56 -0.52
CA TYR A 127 7.41 2.54 -1.47
C TYR A 127 8.70 3.16 -0.93
N PRO A 128 9.77 3.31 -1.73
CA PRO A 128 11.00 3.95 -1.28
C PRO A 128 10.74 5.42 -0.93
N GLU A 129 11.05 5.79 0.31
CA GLU A 129 10.85 7.16 0.81
C GLU A 129 11.79 8.16 0.13
N ASP A 130 13.02 7.73 -0.16
CA ASP A 130 14.02 8.52 -0.87
C ASP A 130 14.21 8.00 -2.29
N SER A 131 13.59 8.68 -3.25
CA SER A 131 13.76 8.37 -4.68
C SER A 131 15.15 8.74 -5.23
N GLY A 132 15.97 9.46 -4.45
CA GLY A 132 17.33 9.86 -4.84
C GLY A 132 18.37 8.74 -4.64
N ASP A 133 18.09 7.72 -3.83
CA ASP A 133 19.01 6.62 -3.55
C ASP A 133 18.39 5.24 -3.75
N LEU A 134 17.82 5.04 -4.93
CA LEU A 134 17.18 3.78 -5.29
C LEU A 134 18.17 2.61 -5.35
N THR A 135 19.45 2.86 -5.62
CA THR A 135 20.45 1.80 -5.67
C THR A 135 20.66 1.18 -4.29
N ASN A 136 20.86 2.00 -3.25
CA ASN A 136 21.00 1.49 -1.88
C ASN A 136 19.70 0.85 -1.37
N TRP A 137 18.54 1.40 -1.74
CA TRP A 137 17.26 0.77 -1.46
C TRP A 137 17.17 -0.63 -2.08
N ALA A 138 17.53 -0.79 -3.35
CA ALA A 138 17.49 -2.08 -4.05
C ALA A 138 18.49 -3.09 -3.46
N LEU A 139 19.69 -2.66 -3.07
CA LEU A 139 20.66 -3.52 -2.37
C LEU A 139 20.12 -3.99 -1.01
N LYS A 140 19.43 -3.12 -0.26
CA LYS A 140 18.78 -3.50 0.98
C LYS A 140 17.68 -4.52 0.72
N MET A 141 16.86 -4.31 -0.30
CA MET A 141 15.81 -5.25 -0.72
C MET A 141 16.41 -6.61 -1.06
N GLU A 142 17.50 -6.66 -1.84
CA GLU A 142 18.23 -7.90 -2.15
C GLU A 142 18.69 -8.62 -0.87
N ALA A 143 19.31 -7.88 0.07
CA ALA A 143 19.78 -8.43 1.33
C ALA A 143 18.61 -8.98 2.18
N ASP A 144 17.47 -8.32 2.16
CA ASP A 144 16.27 -8.75 2.89
C ASP A 144 15.65 -10.00 2.24
N ARG A 145 15.59 -10.07 0.93
CA ARG A 145 15.04 -11.25 0.22
C ARG A 145 15.86 -12.52 0.48
N LYS A 146 17.17 -12.40 0.59
CA LYS A 146 18.06 -13.54 0.94
C LYS A 146 17.76 -14.17 2.30
N LYS A 147 17.06 -13.46 3.19
CA LYS A 147 16.62 -13.96 4.50
C LYS A 147 15.32 -14.76 4.45
N ILE A 148 14.67 -14.80 3.28
CA ILE A 148 13.40 -15.50 3.07
C ILE A 148 13.62 -16.61 2.04
N ARG A 149 13.39 -17.85 2.47
CA ARG A 149 13.57 -19.04 1.63
C ARG A 149 12.22 -19.69 1.33
N SER A 150 11.28 -18.93 0.77
CA SER A 150 9.99 -19.47 0.36
C SER A 150 9.82 -19.28 -1.15
N THR A 151 9.35 -20.31 -1.84
CA THR A 151 8.93 -20.28 -3.23
C THR A 151 7.48 -19.86 -3.37
N ASP A 152 6.70 -19.98 -2.30
CA ASP A 152 5.26 -19.74 -2.28
C ASP A 152 4.91 -18.36 -1.69
N LEU A 153 5.89 -17.45 -1.70
CA LEU A 153 5.75 -16.07 -1.28
C LEU A 153 6.39 -15.15 -2.30
N GLN A 154 5.59 -14.30 -2.91
CA GLN A 154 6.01 -13.31 -3.87
C GLN A 154 5.82 -11.90 -3.28
N VAL A 155 6.81 -11.05 -3.45
CA VAL A 155 6.72 -9.63 -3.06
C VAL A 155 6.78 -8.77 -4.31
N VAL A 156 5.82 -7.88 -4.46
CA VAL A 156 5.75 -6.95 -5.59
C VAL A 156 6.46 -5.65 -5.20
N ALA A 157 7.51 -5.35 -5.93
CA ALA A 157 8.31 -4.13 -5.81
C ALA A 157 8.14 -3.26 -7.06
N GLY A 158 6.91 -2.86 -7.31
CA GLY A 158 6.55 -1.99 -8.44
C GLY A 158 5.30 -1.19 -8.10
N TRP A 159 5.33 0.07 -8.46
CA TRP A 159 4.23 1.02 -8.24
C TRP A 159 3.91 1.72 -9.52
N GLY A 160 2.73 2.28 -9.58
CA GLY A 160 2.30 3.07 -10.71
C GLY A 160 1.26 4.09 -10.36
N ARG A 161 1.12 5.06 -11.23
CA ARG A 161 0.06 6.05 -11.18
C ARG A 161 -1.15 5.51 -11.93
N LEU A 162 -2.19 5.13 -11.19
CA LEU A 162 -3.44 4.63 -11.76
C LEU A 162 -4.51 5.71 -11.78
N VAL A 163 -5.34 5.66 -12.81
CA VAL A 163 -6.60 6.42 -12.86
C VAL A 163 -7.66 5.60 -12.16
N MET A 164 -8.21 6.13 -11.08
CA MET A 164 -9.27 5.50 -10.29
C MET A 164 -10.63 5.72 -10.96
N LEU A 165 -11.64 4.97 -10.50
CA LEU A 165 -13.01 5.07 -11.04
C LEU A 165 -13.65 6.46 -10.87
N ASP A 166 -13.19 7.22 -9.89
CA ASP A 166 -13.61 8.63 -9.66
C ASP A 166 -12.88 9.65 -10.56
N GLY A 167 -12.01 9.17 -11.46
CA GLY A 167 -11.19 10.00 -12.36
C GLY A 167 -9.94 10.60 -11.71
N LYS A 168 -9.73 10.39 -10.41
CA LYS A 168 -8.49 10.84 -9.73
C LYS A 168 -7.35 9.88 -9.97
N THR A 169 -6.14 10.39 -9.95
CA THR A 169 -4.94 9.56 -10.05
C THR A 169 -4.37 9.29 -8.66
N GLN A 170 -3.98 8.02 -8.42
CA GLN A 170 -3.33 7.61 -7.18
C GLN A 170 -2.09 6.77 -7.48
N ILE A 171 -1.09 6.90 -6.60
CA ILE A 171 0.08 6.02 -6.61
C ILE A 171 -0.25 4.80 -5.77
N VAL A 172 -0.21 3.63 -6.41
CA VAL A 172 -0.53 2.35 -5.75
C VAL A 172 0.54 1.32 -6.07
N ASN A 173 0.70 0.33 -5.20
CA ASN A 173 1.48 -0.85 -5.52
C ASN A 173 0.71 -1.68 -6.56
N LEU A 174 1.42 -2.23 -7.55
CA LEU A 174 0.81 -2.95 -8.66
C LEU A 174 0.47 -4.41 -8.35
N ALA A 175 0.58 -4.84 -7.09
CA ALA A 175 0.21 -6.19 -6.66
C ALA A 175 -1.25 -6.53 -6.94
N ALA A 176 -2.16 -5.56 -6.87
CA ALA A 176 -3.56 -5.77 -7.23
C ALA A 176 -3.73 -6.16 -8.71
N LEU A 177 -2.96 -5.52 -9.61
CA LEU A 177 -2.95 -5.90 -11.03
C LEU A 177 -2.36 -7.30 -11.24
N VAL A 178 -1.28 -7.62 -10.52
CA VAL A 178 -0.68 -8.97 -10.51
C VAL A 178 -1.68 -10.00 -10.05
N SER A 179 -2.45 -9.73 -9.00
CA SER A 179 -3.52 -10.61 -8.51
C SER A 179 -4.56 -10.88 -9.61
N GLY A 180 -4.97 -9.85 -10.34
CA GLY A 180 -5.86 -9.98 -11.50
C GLY A 180 -5.26 -10.83 -12.62
N LEU A 181 -3.95 -10.69 -12.88
CA LEU A 181 -3.25 -11.51 -13.87
C LEU A 181 -3.17 -12.98 -13.44
N TYR A 182 -2.88 -13.26 -12.16
CA TYR A 182 -2.90 -14.62 -11.62
C TYR A 182 -4.29 -15.25 -11.71
N ALA A 183 -5.34 -14.51 -11.35
CA ALA A 183 -6.71 -15.01 -11.45
C ALA A 183 -7.15 -15.31 -12.89
N LYS A 184 -6.54 -14.64 -13.88
CA LYS A 184 -6.80 -14.85 -15.31
C LYS A 184 -5.94 -15.97 -15.91
N ALA A 185 -4.74 -16.19 -15.38
CA ALA A 185 -3.78 -17.14 -15.92
C ALA A 185 -4.16 -18.58 -15.55
N SER A 186 -3.97 -19.52 -16.48
CA SER A 186 -3.95 -20.93 -16.09
C SER A 186 -2.67 -21.23 -15.29
N VAL A 187 -2.73 -22.21 -14.40
CA VAL A 187 -1.63 -22.59 -13.47
C VAL A 187 -0.28 -22.80 -14.18
N GLN A 188 -0.30 -23.19 -15.44
CA GLN A 188 0.92 -23.45 -16.23
C GLN A 188 1.38 -22.25 -17.05
N THR A 189 0.71 -21.11 -16.93
CA THR A 189 0.99 -19.93 -17.75
C THR A 189 1.71 -18.87 -16.94
N SER A 190 2.92 -18.49 -17.35
CA SER A 190 3.62 -17.36 -16.75
C SER A 190 2.90 -16.05 -17.07
N ILE A 191 2.71 -15.21 -16.04
CA ILE A 191 2.15 -13.85 -16.20
C ILE A 191 3.16 -12.86 -16.77
N GLY A 192 4.45 -13.20 -16.82
CA GLY A 192 5.54 -12.39 -17.38
C GLY A 192 5.65 -12.47 -18.92
N LYS A 193 4.59 -12.84 -19.63
CA LYS A 193 4.60 -12.86 -21.09
C LYS A 193 4.55 -11.47 -21.69
N THR A 194 5.52 -11.17 -22.53
CA THR A 194 5.64 -9.88 -23.23
C THR A 194 4.89 -9.82 -24.57
N ARG A 195 4.32 -10.92 -25.04
CA ARG A 195 3.58 -10.94 -26.30
C ARG A 195 2.09 -10.70 -26.07
N THR A 196 1.52 -9.86 -26.92
CA THR A 196 0.12 -9.44 -26.90
C THR A 196 -0.91 -10.58 -26.96
N GLU A 197 -0.53 -11.74 -27.48
CA GLU A 197 -1.40 -12.92 -27.59
C GLU A 197 -1.92 -13.46 -26.25
N ALA A 198 -1.28 -13.11 -25.14
CA ALA A 198 -1.63 -13.68 -23.85
C ALA A 198 -2.57 -12.81 -23.01
N GLY A 199 -2.85 -11.56 -23.39
CA GLY A 199 -3.70 -10.65 -22.64
C GLY A 199 -3.16 -10.30 -21.23
N PHE A 200 -1.83 -10.35 -21.05
CA PHE A 200 -1.14 -9.99 -19.81
C PHE A 200 -0.46 -8.62 -19.89
N ALA A 201 -0.64 -7.92 -20.99
CA ALA A 201 -0.22 -6.54 -21.13
C ALA A 201 -1.12 -5.63 -20.29
N ILE A 202 -0.52 -4.65 -19.64
CA ILE A 202 -1.21 -3.62 -18.87
C ILE A 202 -1.25 -2.35 -19.73
N GLU A 203 -2.44 -1.91 -20.06
CA GLU A 203 -2.63 -0.75 -20.94
C GLU A 203 -2.30 0.57 -20.25
N LYS A 204 -1.67 1.48 -20.97
CA LYS A 204 -1.34 2.84 -20.49
C LYS A 204 -2.57 3.71 -20.23
N THR A 205 -3.76 3.31 -20.67
CA THR A 205 -5.00 3.99 -20.36
C THR A 205 -5.37 3.95 -18.88
N GLN A 206 -5.01 2.88 -18.20
CA GLN A 206 -5.27 2.70 -16.76
C GLN A 206 -4.04 3.01 -15.93
N LEU A 207 -2.88 2.51 -16.33
CA LEU A 207 -1.59 2.76 -15.70
C LEU A 207 -0.83 3.81 -16.52
N GLN A 208 -0.74 5.05 -16.00
CA GLN A 208 -0.14 6.16 -16.72
C GLN A 208 1.39 6.10 -16.74
N GLU A 209 2.00 5.74 -15.61
CA GLU A 209 3.46 5.64 -15.47
C GLU A 209 3.85 4.61 -14.42
N LEU A 210 5.05 4.04 -14.58
CA LEU A 210 5.69 3.22 -13.54
C LEU A 210 6.48 4.10 -12.57
N LEU A 211 6.45 3.74 -11.30
CA LEU A 211 7.11 4.49 -10.23
C LEU A 211 7.98 3.56 -9.35
N PRO A 212 9.06 4.08 -8.77
CA PRO A 212 9.64 5.41 -8.96
C PRO A 212 10.14 5.63 -10.39
N ALA A 213 9.96 6.83 -10.93
CA ALA A 213 10.37 7.16 -12.31
C ALA A 213 11.87 7.00 -12.58
N ALA A 214 12.69 7.08 -11.52
CA ALA A 214 14.15 6.90 -11.61
C ALA A 214 14.59 5.42 -11.50
N MET A 215 13.66 4.46 -11.51
CA MET A 215 13.98 3.03 -11.49
C MET A 215 14.47 2.60 -12.87
N ASP A 216 15.77 2.53 -13.03
CA ASP A 216 16.42 2.11 -14.27
C ASP A 216 16.44 0.58 -14.44
N ASN A 217 16.87 0.13 -15.61
CA ASN A 217 16.94 -1.29 -15.92
C ASN A 217 17.87 -2.06 -14.98
N SER A 218 18.92 -1.45 -14.44
CA SER A 218 19.88 -2.12 -13.56
C SER A 218 19.25 -2.41 -12.20
N ILE A 219 18.44 -1.50 -11.69
CA ILE A 219 17.67 -1.67 -10.45
C ILE A 219 16.58 -2.74 -10.63
N ILE A 220 15.88 -2.71 -11.77
CA ILE A 220 14.86 -3.71 -12.11
C ILE A 220 15.48 -5.11 -12.18
N GLU A 221 16.63 -5.26 -12.82
CA GLU A 221 17.36 -6.53 -12.91
C GLU A 221 17.85 -7.01 -11.53
N LEU A 222 18.36 -6.11 -10.70
CA LEU A 222 18.79 -6.44 -9.33
C LEU A 222 17.62 -6.99 -8.50
N LEU A 223 16.47 -6.33 -8.55
CA LEU A 223 15.27 -6.76 -7.84
C LEU A 223 14.73 -8.09 -8.39
N ASP A 224 14.76 -8.29 -9.70
CA ASP A 224 14.33 -9.54 -10.34
C ASP A 224 15.23 -10.71 -9.96
N VAL A 225 16.56 -10.53 -10.03
CA VAL A 225 17.53 -11.55 -9.59
C VAL A 225 17.35 -11.88 -8.11
N ALA A 226 17.01 -10.88 -7.29
CA ALA A 226 16.67 -11.09 -5.88
C ALA A 226 15.35 -11.85 -5.68
N GLY A 227 14.50 -11.94 -6.69
CA GLY A 227 13.21 -12.66 -6.66
C GLY A 227 12.02 -11.80 -6.26
N TYR A 228 12.09 -10.50 -6.49
CA TYR A 228 10.93 -9.60 -6.45
C TYR A 228 10.21 -9.59 -7.79
N LEU A 229 8.93 -9.31 -7.75
CA LEU A 229 8.16 -9.08 -8.95
C LEU A 229 8.17 -7.59 -9.28
N THR A 230 8.67 -7.26 -10.46
CA THR A 230 8.81 -5.88 -10.96
C THR A 230 8.06 -5.71 -12.27
N PHE A 231 8.05 -4.49 -12.79
CA PHE A 231 7.41 -4.14 -14.05
C PHE A 231 8.39 -3.44 -14.97
N ARG A 232 8.17 -3.60 -16.26
CA ARG A 232 8.99 -2.96 -17.28
C ARG A 232 8.13 -2.40 -18.40
N GLU A 233 8.55 -1.25 -18.87
CA GLU A 233 8.11 -0.69 -20.15
C GLU A 233 9.13 -1.05 -21.21
N TYR A 234 8.66 -1.39 -22.40
CA TYR A 234 9.52 -1.61 -23.55
C TYR A 234 9.31 -0.50 -24.57
N ASP A 235 10.41 0.07 -25.07
CA ASP A 235 10.38 1.13 -26.05
C ASP A 235 9.57 0.75 -27.28
N GLY A 236 8.69 1.64 -27.70
CA GLY A 236 7.82 1.42 -28.86
C GLY A 236 6.59 0.57 -28.60
N LEU A 237 6.35 0.14 -27.36
CA LEU A 237 5.12 -0.53 -26.96
C LEU A 237 4.28 0.38 -26.03
N ASP A 238 2.97 0.39 -26.26
CA ASP A 238 2.02 1.16 -25.44
C ASP A 238 1.48 0.38 -24.25
N TYR A 239 2.34 -0.51 -23.69
CA TYR A 239 1.96 -1.42 -22.62
C TYR A 239 3.07 -1.55 -21.60
N PHE A 240 2.67 -1.83 -20.35
CA PHE A 240 3.55 -2.30 -19.30
C PHE A 240 3.42 -3.81 -19.12
N TYR A 241 4.49 -4.44 -18.72
CA TYR A 241 4.54 -5.89 -18.53
C TYR A 241 5.16 -6.23 -17.18
N VAL A 242 4.68 -7.33 -16.60
CA VAL A 242 5.36 -7.96 -15.47
C VAL A 242 6.71 -8.50 -15.96
N TYR A 243 7.78 -8.12 -15.28
CA TYR A 243 9.12 -8.55 -15.63
C TYR A 243 9.48 -9.81 -14.84
N HIS A 244 9.87 -10.86 -15.53
CA HIS A 244 10.28 -12.17 -15.00
C HIS A 244 9.43 -12.70 -13.84
N ALA A 245 8.17 -12.99 -14.08
CA ALA A 245 7.39 -13.80 -13.14
C ALA A 245 7.94 -15.24 -13.15
N LYS A 246 8.61 -15.61 -12.08
CA LYS A 246 9.12 -16.97 -11.83
C LYS A 246 8.10 -17.76 -11.05
#